data_9982285bc9fa60417e070795aa024d5b
#
_entry.id   9982285bc9fa60417e070795aa024d5b
#
_cell.length_a   1.000
_cell.length_b   1.000
_cell.length_c   1.000
_cell.angle_alpha   90.00
_cell.angle_beta   90.00
_cell.angle_gamma   90.00
#
_symmetry.space_group_name_H-M   'P 1'
#
loop_
_entity.id
_entity.type
_entity.pdbx_description
1 polymer ?
#
loop_
_entity_poly.entity_id
_entity_poly.type
_entity_poly.pdbx_seq_one_letter_code
_entity_poly.pdbx_strand_id
1 'polypeptide(L)'
;LTKAHPTVVDVVNFNDEYSSDDMLRVAACLEEHFPHSMAKAVVDAASKKGLSHEEMHTKVEYIVAHGIATSINGKRTVIGSYHFVFEDEKCVVPAGKEPLFESLPLYYSHLYLAIEGKLSAVICIEDPLRDEAAAVVTSLKKAGISKVVMMTGDSERTASVIAKKVGVDEYYAEVLPEDKAAF
;
A
#
# COMPACT_ATOMS: atom_id res chain seq x y z
N LEU A 1 25.20 -6.92 -1.44
CA LEU A 1 23.81 -7.28 -1.14
C LEU A 1 22.94 -6.15 -1.69
N THR A 2 22.48 -6.30 -2.92
CA THR A 2 21.51 -5.40 -3.52
C THR A 2 20.18 -5.57 -2.77
N LYS A 3 19.85 -4.61 -1.94
CA LYS A 3 18.50 -4.45 -1.42
C LYS A 3 17.65 -4.00 -2.60
N ALA A 4 16.81 -4.86 -3.14
CA ALA A 4 15.75 -4.44 -4.01
C ALA A 4 14.84 -3.51 -3.19
N HIS A 5 14.71 -2.26 -3.64
CA HIS A 5 13.83 -1.30 -3.00
C HIS A 5 12.40 -1.50 -3.55
N PRO A 6 11.35 -1.24 -2.75
CA PRO A 6 10.00 -1.21 -3.25
C PRO A 6 9.88 -0.32 -4.49
N THR A 7 9.12 -0.76 -5.47
CA THR A 7 8.99 -0.07 -6.76
C THR A 7 7.51 -0.05 -7.18
N VAL A 8 7.01 1.11 -7.60
CA VAL A 8 5.68 1.20 -8.21
C VAL A 8 5.71 0.51 -9.57
N VAL A 9 4.85 -0.47 -9.76
CA VAL A 9 4.73 -1.25 -11.01
C VAL A 9 3.50 -0.87 -11.80
N ASP A 10 2.44 -0.40 -11.15
CA ASP A 10 1.21 0.04 -11.81
C ASP A 10 0.45 1.06 -10.96
N VAL A 11 -0.35 1.88 -11.62
CA VAL A 11 -1.33 2.80 -11.01
C VAL A 11 -2.68 2.53 -11.64
N VAL A 12 -3.50 1.75 -10.97
CA VAL A 12 -4.84 1.38 -11.43
C VAL A 12 -5.80 2.52 -11.12
N ASN A 13 -6.33 3.15 -12.16
CA ASN A 13 -7.19 4.33 -12.04
C ASN A 13 -8.67 3.95 -11.92
N PHE A 14 -9.31 4.42 -10.86
CA PHE A 14 -10.75 4.28 -10.59
C PHE A 14 -11.52 5.58 -10.82
N ASN A 15 -10.82 6.67 -11.12
CA ASN A 15 -11.40 7.99 -11.32
C ASN A 15 -11.50 8.30 -12.82
N ASP A 16 -12.67 8.73 -13.28
CA ASP A 16 -12.90 9.04 -14.69
C ASP A 16 -12.55 10.52 -15.04
N GLU A 17 -12.33 11.37 -14.03
CA GLU A 17 -11.99 12.78 -14.21
C GLU A 17 -10.48 13.04 -14.33
N TYR A 18 -9.65 12.13 -13.80
CA TYR A 18 -8.20 12.29 -13.70
C TYR A 18 -7.48 11.09 -14.32
N SER A 19 -6.31 11.33 -14.85
CA SER A 19 -5.44 10.28 -15.40
C SER A 19 -4.69 9.52 -14.28
N SER A 20 -4.12 8.35 -14.61
CA SER A 20 -3.24 7.62 -13.70
C SER A 20 -2.01 8.44 -13.29
N ASP A 21 -1.50 9.30 -14.19
CA ASP A 21 -0.37 10.17 -13.87
C ASP A 21 -0.77 11.31 -12.93
N ASP A 22 -2.00 11.84 -13.04
CA ASP A 22 -2.53 12.78 -12.07
C ASP A 22 -2.66 12.14 -10.68
N MET A 23 -3.15 10.91 -10.62
CA MET A 23 -3.27 10.15 -9.37
C MET A 23 -1.90 9.86 -8.76
N LEU A 24 -0.91 9.48 -9.57
CA LEU A 24 0.46 9.26 -9.09
C LEU A 24 1.09 10.57 -8.58
N ARG A 25 0.83 11.70 -9.24
CA ARG A 25 1.30 13.02 -8.80
C ARG A 25 0.70 13.42 -7.46
N VAL A 26 -0.63 13.23 -7.29
CA VAL A 26 -1.31 13.47 -6.01
C VAL A 26 -0.74 12.59 -4.91
N ALA A 27 -0.56 11.30 -5.17
CA ALA A 27 0.00 10.36 -4.21
C ALA A 27 1.43 10.76 -3.80
N ALA A 28 2.28 11.13 -4.76
CA ALA A 28 3.65 11.57 -4.48
C ALA A 28 3.69 12.84 -3.64
N CYS A 29 2.81 13.81 -3.92
CA CYS A 29 2.67 15.03 -3.13
C CYS A 29 2.34 14.76 -1.66
N LEU A 30 1.49 13.77 -1.38
CA LEU A 30 1.13 13.39 -0.02
C LEU A 30 2.25 12.61 0.67
N GLU A 31 2.84 11.66 -0.05
CA GLU A 31 3.82 10.72 0.50
C GLU A 31 5.21 11.35 0.73
N GLU A 32 5.57 12.45 0.05
CA GLU A 32 6.91 13.04 0.20
C GLU A 32 7.21 13.57 1.61
N HIS A 33 6.15 13.89 2.37
CA HIS A 33 6.29 14.40 3.74
C HIS A 33 6.55 13.30 4.78
N PHE A 34 6.39 12.04 4.40
CA PHE A 34 6.46 10.89 5.32
C PHE A 34 7.41 9.81 4.79
N PRO A 35 8.70 9.90 5.13
CA PRO A 35 9.70 9.03 4.56
C PRO A 35 9.61 7.59 5.10
N HIS A 36 8.91 6.74 4.38
CA HIS A 36 8.97 5.29 4.54
C HIS A 36 9.20 4.62 3.17
N SER A 37 9.49 3.33 3.15
CA SER A 37 9.95 2.65 1.94
C SER A 37 8.95 2.71 0.78
N MET A 38 7.65 2.58 1.06
CA MET A 38 6.59 2.66 0.04
C MET A 38 6.37 4.09 -0.44
N ALA A 39 6.39 5.08 0.47
CA ALA A 39 6.33 6.50 0.12
C ALA A 39 7.46 6.88 -0.84
N LYS A 40 8.68 6.44 -0.54
CA LYS A 40 9.82 6.66 -1.43
C LYS A 40 9.60 6.05 -2.81
N ALA A 41 9.02 4.86 -2.90
CA ALA A 41 8.72 4.22 -4.18
C ALA A 41 7.75 5.06 -5.03
N VAL A 42 6.73 5.65 -4.40
CA VAL A 42 5.74 6.52 -5.05
C VAL A 42 6.38 7.80 -5.56
N VAL A 43 7.16 8.48 -4.72
CA VAL A 43 7.87 9.72 -5.07
C VAL A 43 8.88 9.47 -6.20
N ASP A 44 9.66 8.39 -6.12
CA ASP A 44 10.63 8.00 -7.15
C ASP A 44 9.92 7.69 -8.49
N ALA A 45 8.75 7.05 -8.45
CA ALA A 45 7.98 6.76 -9.67
C ALA A 45 7.44 8.02 -10.34
N ALA A 46 6.91 8.97 -9.57
CA ALA A 46 6.47 10.27 -10.09
C ALA A 46 7.65 11.07 -10.68
N SER A 47 8.79 11.11 -9.99
CA SER A 47 9.99 11.78 -10.46
C SER A 47 10.52 11.18 -11.77
N LYS A 48 10.57 9.86 -11.92
CA LYS A 48 10.98 9.17 -13.16
C LYS A 48 10.10 9.50 -14.35
N LYS A 49 8.82 9.78 -14.12
CA LYS A 49 7.87 10.23 -15.16
C LYS A 49 7.93 11.75 -15.40
N GLY A 50 8.76 12.50 -14.70
CA GLY A 50 8.84 13.95 -14.78
C GLY A 50 7.60 14.65 -14.24
N LEU A 51 6.83 13.99 -13.40
CA LEU A 51 5.65 14.55 -12.73
C LEU A 51 6.12 15.45 -11.60
N SER A 52 6.35 16.73 -11.89
CA SER A 52 6.56 17.72 -10.84
C SER A 52 5.25 17.98 -10.13
N HIS A 53 5.29 18.09 -8.81
CA HIS A 53 4.16 18.55 -8.02
C HIS A 53 4.57 19.83 -7.30
N GLU A 54 3.81 20.88 -7.50
CA GLU A 54 3.77 21.99 -6.56
C GLU A 54 2.93 21.53 -5.37
N GLU A 55 3.19 22.04 -4.19
CA GLU A 55 2.42 21.72 -3.01
C GLU A 55 0.92 22.00 -3.26
N MET A 56 0.13 20.95 -3.43
CA MET A 56 -1.29 21.06 -3.83
C MET A 56 -2.25 21.00 -2.64
N HIS A 57 -1.72 20.78 -1.45
CA HIS A 57 -2.53 20.65 -0.20
C HIS A 57 -2.35 21.85 0.73
N THR A 58 -3.39 22.16 1.50
CA THR A 58 -3.37 23.27 2.47
C THR A 58 -2.84 22.84 3.84
N LYS A 59 -3.10 21.61 4.25
CA LYS A 59 -2.67 21.01 5.52
C LYS A 59 -2.72 19.51 5.41
N VAL A 60 -1.63 18.83 5.75
CA VAL A 60 -1.57 17.37 5.82
C VAL A 60 -1.81 16.94 7.26
N GLU A 61 -2.73 16.01 7.45
CA GLU A 61 -2.98 15.32 8.70
C GLU A 61 -2.42 13.91 8.58
N TYR A 62 -1.36 13.64 9.34
CA TYR A 62 -0.80 12.31 9.44
C TYR A 62 -1.49 11.54 10.56
N ILE A 63 -2.10 10.42 10.20
CA ILE A 63 -2.69 9.49 11.16
C ILE A 63 -1.68 8.37 11.35
N VAL A 64 -1.02 8.38 12.51
CA VAL A 64 0.10 7.48 12.82
C VAL A 64 -0.26 6.04 12.51
N ALA A 65 0.61 5.38 11.73
CA ALA A 65 0.51 3.98 11.33
C ALA A 65 -0.65 3.61 10.38
N HIS A 66 -1.55 4.54 10.04
CA HIS A 66 -2.74 4.24 9.24
C HIS A 66 -2.66 4.85 7.83
N GLY A 67 -2.33 6.14 7.73
CA GLY A 67 -2.29 6.83 6.44
C GLY A 67 -2.21 8.34 6.58
N ILE A 68 -2.49 9.01 5.48
CA ILE A 68 -2.42 10.46 5.34
C ILE A 68 -3.80 10.98 4.90
N ALA A 69 -4.28 12.02 5.54
CA ALA A 69 -5.48 12.75 5.15
C ALA A 69 -5.17 14.22 4.92
N THR A 70 -5.75 14.80 3.89
CA THR A 70 -5.59 16.22 3.57
C THR A 70 -6.77 16.76 2.78
N SER A 71 -6.72 18.02 2.42
CA SER A 71 -7.62 18.65 1.45
C SER A 71 -6.82 19.16 0.26
N ILE A 72 -7.17 18.71 -0.94
CA ILE A 72 -6.62 19.17 -2.21
C ILE A 72 -7.73 19.84 -2.99
N ASN A 73 -7.55 21.12 -3.33
CA ASN A 73 -8.56 21.92 -4.02
C ASN A 73 -9.95 21.89 -3.32
N GLY A 74 -9.96 21.86 -1.99
CA GLY A 74 -11.18 21.78 -1.20
C GLY A 74 -11.81 20.38 -1.11
N LYS A 75 -11.23 19.36 -1.75
CA LYS A 75 -11.70 17.97 -1.72
C LYS A 75 -10.90 17.16 -0.71
N ARG A 76 -11.58 16.49 0.24
CA ARG A 76 -10.91 15.58 1.17
C ARG A 76 -10.23 14.45 0.39
N THR A 77 -8.95 14.30 0.61
CA THR A 77 -8.11 13.31 -0.06
C THR A 77 -7.36 12.50 0.97
N VAL A 78 -7.42 11.19 0.86
CA VAL A 78 -6.76 10.25 1.79
C VAL A 78 -5.94 9.22 1.02
N ILE A 79 -4.80 8.83 1.60
CA ILE A 79 -3.94 7.79 1.06
C ILE A 79 -3.44 6.90 2.19
N GLY A 80 -3.45 5.59 1.99
CA GLY A 80 -2.98 4.66 3.03
C GLY A 80 -3.32 3.21 2.77
N SER A 81 -3.31 2.42 3.85
CA SER A 81 -3.63 1.00 3.83
C SER A 81 -5.12 0.74 3.51
N TYR A 82 -5.45 -0.52 3.24
CA TYR A 82 -6.85 -0.95 3.06
C TYR A 82 -7.70 -0.58 4.28
N HIS A 83 -7.24 -0.94 5.47
CA HIS A 83 -7.93 -0.64 6.73
C HIS A 83 -8.22 0.86 6.87
N PHE A 84 -7.19 1.70 6.69
CA PHE A 84 -7.36 3.15 6.81
C PHE A 84 -8.40 3.70 5.83
N VAL A 85 -8.29 3.36 4.54
CA VAL A 85 -9.16 3.95 3.51
C VAL A 85 -10.60 3.42 3.58
N PHE A 86 -10.79 2.12 3.80
CA PHE A 86 -12.12 1.51 3.73
C PHE A 86 -12.79 1.34 5.10
N GLU A 87 -12.03 1.14 6.17
CA GLU A 87 -12.60 0.90 7.50
C GLU A 87 -12.61 2.15 8.36
N ASP A 88 -11.54 2.93 8.41
CA ASP A 88 -11.49 4.17 9.20
C ASP A 88 -12.21 5.32 8.47
N GLU A 89 -11.80 5.61 7.24
CA GLU A 89 -12.30 6.73 6.43
C GLU A 89 -13.61 6.39 5.68
N LYS A 90 -14.09 5.12 5.73
CA LYS A 90 -15.34 4.65 5.12
C LYS A 90 -15.47 4.96 3.64
N CYS A 91 -14.36 5.02 2.93
CA CYS A 91 -14.37 5.21 1.49
C CYS A 91 -14.98 3.99 0.79
N VAL A 92 -15.51 4.20 -0.41
CA VAL A 92 -16.15 3.14 -1.19
C VAL A 92 -15.53 3.01 -2.59
N VAL A 93 -15.60 1.81 -3.16
CA VAL A 93 -15.27 1.61 -4.57
C VAL A 93 -16.37 2.27 -5.40
N PRO A 94 -16.05 3.07 -6.44
CA PRO A 94 -17.06 3.68 -7.30
C PRO A 94 -17.92 2.63 -7.99
N ALA A 95 -19.22 2.90 -8.09
CA ALA A 95 -20.18 1.99 -8.72
C ALA A 95 -19.75 1.61 -10.15
N GLY A 96 -19.78 0.31 -10.44
CA GLY A 96 -19.33 -0.25 -11.73
C GLY A 96 -17.83 -0.49 -11.84
N LYS A 97 -17.04 -0.13 -10.83
CA LYS A 97 -15.58 -0.39 -10.77
C LYS A 97 -15.24 -1.60 -9.89
N GLU A 98 -16.22 -2.27 -9.32
CA GLU A 98 -16.01 -3.46 -8.46
C GLU A 98 -15.23 -4.57 -9.20
N PRO A 99 -15.54 -4.91 -10.48
CA PRO A 99 -14.76 -5.92 -11.20
C PRO A 99 -13.30 -5.53 -11.38
N LEU A 100 -13.01 -4.23 -11.58
CA LEU A 100 -11.65 -3.72 -11.66
C LEU A 100 -10.92 -3.88 -10.33
N PHE A 101 -11.61 -3.59 -9.22
CA PHE A 101 -11.06 -3.76 -7.87
C PHE A 101 -10.76 -5.23 -7.56
N GLU A 102 -11.65 -6.14 -7.93
CA GLU A 102 -11.45 -7.58 -7.75
C GLU A 102 -10.31 -8.15 -8.61
N SER A 103 -10.03 -7.52 -9.75
CA SER A 103 -8.95 -7.92 -10.66
C SER A 103 -7.56 -7.43 -10.25
N LEU A 104 -7.44 -6.65 -9.17
CA LEU A 104 -6.14 -6.15 -8.70
C LEU A 104 -5.16 -7.31 -8.44
N PRO A 105 -3.89 -7.18 -8.89
CA PRO A 105 -2.88 -8.22 -8.68
C PRO A 105 -2.60 -8.43 -7.19
N LEU A 106 -2.83 -9.65 -6.69
CA LEU A 106 -2.75 -9.97 -5.25
C LEU A 106 -1.33 -10.11 -4.71
N TYR A 107 -0.35 -10.17 -5.57
CA TYR A 107 1.06 -10.37 -5.18
C TYR A 107 1.84 -9.05 -5.01
N TYR A 108 1.21 -7.91 -5.29
CA TYR A 108 1.76 -6.59 -4.99
C TYR A 108 1.16 -6.02 -3.71
N SER A 109 1.93 -5.23 -2.99
CA SER A 109 1.38 -4.35 -1.95
C SER A 109 0.57 -3.24 -2.59
N HIS A 110 -0.55 -2.89 -1.98
CA HIS A 110 -1.46 -1.88 -2.47
C HIS A 110 -1.47 -0.65 -1.56
N LEU A 111 -1.33 0.52 -2.16
CA LEU A 111 -1.56 1.80 -1.50
C LEU A 111 -2.80 2.43 -2.13
N TYR A 112 -3.80 2.71 -1.32
CA TYR A 112 -5.11 3.18 -1.76
C TYR A 112 -5.21 4.69 -1.66
N LEU A 113 -5.60 5.35 -2.76
CA LEU A 113 -5.87 6.80 -2.82
C LEU A 113 -7.36 7.02 -3.04
N ALA A 114 -7.99 7.77 -2.15
CA ALA A 114 -9.40 8.12 -2.27
C ALA A 114 -9.61 9.64 -2.20
N ILE A 115 -10.58 10.13 -2.95
CA ILE A 115 -10.98 11.53 -3.03
C ILE A 115 -12.48 11.61 -2.75
N GLU A 116 -12.88 12.45 -1.79
CA GLU A 116 -14.29 12.65 -1.38
C GLU A 116 -15.01 11.33 -1.07
N GLY A 117 -14.34 10.44 -0.34
CA GLY A 117 -14.90 9.16 0.09
C GLY A 117 -15.00 8.09 -1.01
N LYS A 118 -14.43 8.32 -2.20
CA LYS A 118 -14.42 7.37 -3.31
C LYS A 118 -13.01 6.97 -3.67
N LEU A 119 -12.76 5.66 -3.79
CA LEU A 119 -11.50 5.16 -4.31
C LEU A 119 -11.21 5.77 -5.68
N SER A 120 -10.06 6.41 -5.80
CA SER A 120 -9.65 7.11 -7.01
C SER A 120 -8.48 6.43 -7.73
N ALA A 121 -7.57 5.80 -6.97
CA ALA A 121 -6.52 4.97 -7.54
C ALA A 121 -6.01 3.92 -6.54
N VAL A 122 -5.46 2.84 -7.08
CA VAL A 122 -4.65 1.87 -6.33
C VAL A 122 -3.26 1.84 -6.93
N ILE A 123 -2.27 2.15 -6.12
CA ILE A 123 -0.86 2.10 -6.51
C ILE A 123 -0.34 0.72 -6.14
N CYS A 124 0.03 -0.05 -7.15
CA CYS A 124 0.59 -1.39 -6.98
C CYS A 124 2.10 -1.26 -6.81
N ILE A 125 2.61 -1.74 -5.69
CA ILE A 125 4.01 -1.66 -5.33
C ILE A 125 4.58 -3.08 -5.23
N GLU A 126 5.59 -3.35 -6.03
CA GLU A 126 6.40 -4.53 -5.86
C GLU A 126 7.38 -4.25 -4.70
N ASP A 127 7.13 -4.90 -3.58
CA ASP A 127 8.12 -5.05 -2.53
C ASP A 127 8.73 -6.44 -2.72
N PRO A 128 9.91 -6.54 -3.31
CA PRO A 128 10.50 -7.85 -3.55
C PRO A 128 10.70 -8.49 -2.18
N LEU A 129 9.88 -9.50 -1.91
CA LEU A 129 10.16 -10.47 -0.87
C LEU A 129 11.63 -10.82 -1.02
N ARG A 130 12.39 -10.60 0.03
CA ARG A 130 13.79 -11.05 0.02
C ARG A 130 13.76 -12.49 -0.46
N ASP A 131 14.46 -12.77 -1.56
CA ASP A 131 14.53 -14.13 -2.15
C ASP A 131 14.91 -15.14 -1.07
N GLU A 132 15.55 -14.68 -0.02
CA GLU A 132 15.95 -15.40 1.18
C GLU A 132 14.78 -15.75 2.11
N ALA A 133 13.61 -15.07 2.05
CA ALA A 133 12.56 -15.24 3.05
C ALA A 133 12.05 -16.69 3.14
N ALA A 134 11.76 -17.31 2.02
CA ALA A 134 11.35 -18.72 1.98
C ALA A 134 12.47 -19.67 2.44
N ALA A 135 13.73 -19.37 2.07
CA ALA A 135 14.89 -20.14 2.52
C ALA A 135 15.12 -20.01 4.03
N VAL A 136 14.93 -18.80 4.58
CA VAL A 136 15.03 -18.55 6.03
C VAL A 136 13.94 -19.32 6.78
N VAL A 137 12.68 -19.26 6.35
CA VAL A 137 11.58 -20.02 6.96
C VAL A 137 11.88 -21.51 6.94
N THR A 138 12.37 -22.03 5.80
CA THR A 138 12.78 -23.44 5.68
C THR A 138 13.91 -23.79 6.65
N SER A 139 14.89 -22.91 6.81
CA SER A 139 16.03 -23.12 7.70
C SER A 139 15.60 -23.09 9.18
N LEU A 140 14.69 -22.19 9.56
CA LEU A 140 14.11 -22.13 10.91
C LEU A 140 13.38 -23.43 11.27
N LYS A 141 12.58 -23.96 10.34
CA LYS A 141 11.89 -25.23 10.53
C LYS A 141 12.87 -26.41 10.69
N LYS A 142 13.93 -26.44 9.88
CA LYS A 142 15.01 -27.44 10.01
C LYS A 142 15.77 -27.31 11.34
N ALA A 143 15.88 -26.11 11.88
CA ALA A 143 16.52 -25.85 13.18
C ALA A 143 15.62 -26.21 14.37
N GLY A 144 14.40 -26.73 14.15
CA GLY A 144 13.50 -27.17 15.21
C GLY A 144 12.43 -26.15 15.62
N ILE A 145 12.31 -25.05 14.89
CA ILE A 145 11.19 -24.10 15.09
C ILE A 145 9.91 -24.76 14.62
N SER A 146 8.99 -25.00 15.53
CA SER A 146 7.74 -25.72 15.27
C SER A 146 6.70 -24.90 14.53
N LYS A 147 6.75 -23.56 14.61
CA LYS A 147 5.76 -22.65 14.05
C LYS A 147 6.39 -21.33 13.64
N VAL A 148 6.15 -20.91 12.42
CA VAL A 148 6.54 -19.60 11.87
C VAL A 148 5.28 -18.83 11.50
N VAL A 149 5.12 -17.63 12.01
CA VAL A 149 3.94 -16.78 11.83
C VAL A 149 4.35 -15.50 11.10
N MET A 150 3.56 -15.08 10.12
CA MET A 150 3.70 -13.80 9.43
C MET A 150 2.65 -12.82 9.91
N MET A 151 3.05 -11.58 10.20
CA MET A 151 2.14 -10.47 10.51
C MET A 151 2.38 -9.34 9.52
N THR A 152 1.33 -8.88 8.86
CA THR A 152 1.40 -7.83 7.85
C THR A 152 0.23 -6.85 7.97
N GLY A 153 0.47 -5.60 7.58
CA GLY A 153 -0.58 -4.59 7.40
C GLY A 153 -1.29 -4.68 6.03
N ASP A 154 -0.84 -5.61 5.15
CA ASP A 154 -1.49 -5.82 3.87
C ASP A 154 -2.87 -6.45 4.03
N SER A 155 -3.72 -6.31 2.99
CA SER A 155 -5.04 -6.95 2.95
C SER A 155 -4.94 -8.48 3.06
N GLU A 156 -5.99 -9.11 3.56
CA GLU A 156 -6.12 -10.58 3.66
C GLU A 156 -5.76 -11.27 2.35
N ARG A 157 -6.21 -10.73 1.21
CA ARG A 157 -5.94 -11.29 -0.12
C ARG A 157 -4.45 -11.32 -0.44
N THR A 158 -3.74 -10.22 -0.21
CA THR A 158 -2.28 -10.10 -0.44
C THR A 158 -1.51 -10.97 0.54
N ALA A 159 -1.85 -10.92 1.83
CA ALA A 159 -1.21 -11.68 2.89
C ALA A 159 -1.27 -13.20 2.63
N SER A 160 -2.42 -13.70 2.21
CA SER A 160 -2.62 -15.12 1.87
C SER A 160 -1.68 -15.61 0.77
N VAL A 161 -1.49 -14.81 -0.29
CA VAL A 161 -0.58 -15.15 -1.41
C VAL A 161 0.87 -15.15 -0.95
N ILE A 162 1.27 -14.14 -0.18
CA ILE A 162 2.64 -14.01 0.35
C ILE A 162 2.94 -15.14 1.33
N ALA A 163 2.03 -15.44 2.25
CA ALA A 163 2.19 -16.50 3.24
C ALA A 163 2.46 -17.87 2.59
N LYS A 164 1.69 -18.19 1.54
CA LYS A 164 1.89 -19.41 0.74
C LYS A 164 3.25 -19.42 0.04
N LYS A 165 3.67 -18.29 -0.54
CA LYS A 165 4.95 -18.18 -1.25
C LYS A 165 6.16 -18.33 -0.32
N VAL A 166 6.06 -17.76 0.89
CA VAL A 166 7.12 -17.81 1.91
C VAL A 166 7.12 -19.14 2.68
N GLY A 167 5.98 -19.83 2.76
CA GLY A 167 5.83 -21.11 3.44
C GLY A 167 5.73 -21.03 4.94
N VAL A 168 5.14 -19.94 5.47
CA VAL A 168 4.81 -19.79 6.89
C VAL A 168 3.64 -20.69 7.28
N ASP A 169 3.50 -20.99 8.57
CA ASP A 169 2.45 -21.89 9.10
C ASP A 169 1.13 -21.16 9.33
N GLU A 170 1.21 -19.90 9.75
CA GLU A 170 0.07 -19.01 9.96
C GLU A 170 0.42 -17.60 9.51
N TYR A 171 -0.61 -16.82 9.23
CA TYR A 171 -0.46 -15.39 8.97
C TYR A 171 -1.62 -14.59 9.56
N TYR A 172 -1.33 -13.34 9.89
CA TYR A 172 -2.31 -12.34 10.29
C TYR A 172 -2.16 -11.13 9.35
N ALA A 173 -3.25 -10.81 8.67
CA ALA A 173 -3.37 -9.66 7.78
C ALA A 173 -3.94 -8.45 8.53
N GLU A 174 -3.82 -7.27 7.93
CA GLU A 174 -4.42 -6.02 8.43
C GLU A 174 -4.03 -5.67 9.88
N VAL A 175 -2.87 -6.18 10.32
CA VAL A 175 -2.36 -6.00 11.68
C VAL A 175 -1.74 -4.60 11.80
N LEU A 176 -2.26 -3.81 12.72
CA LEU A 176 -1.70 -2.50 13.04
C LEU A 176 -0.33 -2.63 13.72
N PRO A 177 0.56 -1.64 13.57
CA PRO A 177 1.88 -1.66 14.20
C PRO A 177 1.83 -1.84 15.72
N GLU A 178 0.87 -1.21 16.40
CA GLU A 178 0.65 -1.35 17.84
C GLU A 178 0.23 -2.76 18.26
N ASP A 179 -0.56 -3.42 17.42
CA ASP A 179 -1.05 -4.78 17.71
C ASP A 179 0.06 -5.83 17.55
N LYS A 180 1.07 -5.55 16.71
CA LYS A 180 2.21 -6.47 16.55
C LYS A 180 3.00 -6.72 17.83
N ALA A 181 2.92 -5.83 18.80
CA ALA A 181 3.58 -5.96 20.08
C ALA A 181 2.77 -6.82 21.10
N ALA A 182 1.50 -7.11 20.79
CA ALA A 182 0.60 -7.89 21.66
C ALA A 182 0.63 -9.40 21.37
N PHE A 183 1.28 -9.80 20.28
CA PHE A 183 1.53 -11.20 19.89
C PHE A 183 2.88 -11.70 20.40
#